data_a70a2b537d50d30f856156948154a495
#
_entry.id   a70a2b537d50d30f856156948154a495
#
_cell.length_a   1.000
_cell.length_b   1.000
_cell.length_c   1.000
_cell.angle_alpha   90.00
_cell.angle_beta   90.00
_cell.angle_gamma   90.00
#
_symmetry.space_group_name_H-M   'P 1'
#
loop_
_entity.id
_entity.type
_entity.pdbx_description
1 polymer ?
#
loop_
_entity_poly.entity_id
_entity_poly.type
_entity_poly.pdbx_seq_one_letter_code
_entity_poly.pdbx_strand_id
1 'polypeptide(L)'
;MMKNVSKRRSKRSKGSATVTISLSKFYDLSNPISHDMPVYPGEPKPEFHPIFSMGKDKVNVTQLVLASHTGTHVDAPKHFIPTDTADAVNDIPLGKFIGECVTLDMSDRGVGHGITDSDLDEYSEMVRQEGGGDIVLVYSGTSDQWGKNEDVRTNFSYLEPSAAQWLVDHGVKCIGIDSFSMEKYGFQRGLTHEKLLSNGVGIIEGISSKLKEFVGKRMFLVCLPLPLKGVDGSPVRPVLFDML
;
A
#
# COMPACT_ATOMS: atom_id res chain seq x y z
N MET A 1 -37.12 -33.96 32.63
CA MET A 1 -37.19 -33.87 31.17
C MET A 1 -36.85 -32.43 30.75
N MET A 2 -35.59 -32.14 30.46
CA MET A 2 -35.16 -30.84 29.91
C MET A 2 -34.90 -31.00 28.41
N LYS A 3 -35.66 -30.26 27.61
CA LYS A 3 -35.52 -30.25 26.16
C LYS A 3 -34.33 -29.37 25.74
N ASN A 4 -33.31 -29.99 25.20
CA ASN A 4 -32.17 -29.31 24.55
C ASN A 4 -32.65 -28.64 23.24
N VAL A 5 -32.71 -27.30 23.21
CA VAL A 5 -32.95 -26.54 21.98
C VAL A 5 -31.59 -26.20 21.36
N SER A 6 -31.20 -27.03 20.39
CA SER A 6 -30.06 -26.80 19.52
C SER A 6 -30.33 -25.58 18.62
N LYS A 7 -29.69 -24.45 18.89
CA LYS A 7 -29.65 -23.30 17.96
C LYS A 7 -28.79 -23.65 16.77
N ARG A 8 -29.40 -24.05 15.65
CA ARG A 8 -28.75 -24.10 14.35
C ARG A 8 -28.33 -22.67 13.96
N ARG A 9 -27.05 -22.39 14.04
CA ARG A 9 -26.45 -21.21 13.35
C ARG A 9 -26.56 -21.45 11.83
N SER A 10 -27.41 -20.69 11.17
CA SER A 10 -27.46 -20.66 9.71
C SER A 10 -26.11 -20.16 9.19
N LYS A 11 -25.38 -21.00 8.47
CA LYS A 11 -24.24 -20.55 7.66
C LYS A 11 -24.82 -19.70 6.53
N ARG A 12 -24.73 -18.37 6.64
CA ARG A 12 -24.91 -17.49 5.48
C ARG A 12 -23.87 -17.92 4.46
N SER A 13 -24.31 -18.39 3.30
CA SER A 13 -23.44 -18.57 2.12
C SER A 13 -22.84 -17.21 1.81
N LYS A 14 -21.51 -17.10 1.82
CA LYS A 14 -20.82 -15.95 1.26
C LYS A 14 -21.14 -15.98 -0.23
N GLY A 15 -22.06 -15.14 -0.69
CA GLY A 15 -22.26 -14.90 -2.13
C GLY A 15 -20.91 -14.51 -2.72
N SER A 16 -20.51 -15.15 -3.81
CA SER A 16 -19.32 -14.74 -4.55
C SER A 16 -19.66 -13.39 -5.20
N ALA A 17 -19.08 -12.30 -4.74
CA ALA A 17 -19.17 -11.05 -5.46
C ALA A 17 -18.36 -11.18 -6.75
N THR A 18 -18.99 -10.88 -7.89
CA THR A 18 -18.31 -10.84 -9.18
C THR A 18 -18.06 -9.39 -9.53
N VAL A 19 -16.79 -9.05 -9.75
CA VAL A 19 -16.38 -7.75 -10.28
C VAL A 19 -15.97 -7.93 -11.72
N THR A 20 -16.48 -7.07 -12.62
CA THR A 20 -16.08 -7.06 -14.03
C THR A 20 -15.15 -5.88 -14.26
N ILE A 21 -13.95 -6.14 -14.82
CA ILE A 21 -12.95 -5.12 -15.12
C ILE A 21 -12.68 -5.05 -16.62
N SER A 22 -12.31 -3.85 -17.10
CA SER A 22 -11.84 -3.65 -18.47
C SER A 22 -10.36 -3.95 -18.57
N LEU A 23 -9.96 -4.93 -19.37
CA LEU A 23 -8.56 -5.20 -19.67
C LEU A 23 -8.00 -4.34 -20.80
N SER A 24 -8.84 -3.58 -21.48
CA SER A 24 -8.42 -2.67 -22.56
C SER A 24 -7.79 -1.37 -22.06
N LYS A 25 -7.98 -1.05 -20.78
CA LYS A 25 -7.51 0.19 -20.17
C LYS A 25 -7.07 -0.06 -18.75
N PHE A 26 -5.80 0.23 -18.48
CA PHE A 26 -5.18 0.10 -17.17
C PHE A 26 -4.17 1.22 -16.92
N TYR A 27 -3.87 1.48 -15.67
CA TYR A 27 -3.05 2.63 -15.25
C TYR A 27 -1.99 2.16 -14.25
N ASP A 28 -0.72 2.38 -14.62
CA ASP A 28 0.43 2.09 -13.79
C ASP A 28 0.65 3.23 -12.79
N LEU A 29 0.59 2.93 -11.51
CA LEU A 29 0.77 3.87 -10.40
C LEU A 29 2.16 3.79 -9.76
N SER A 30 3.10 3.02 -10.32
CA SER A 30 4.44 2.91 -9.76
C SER A 30 5.33 4.08 -10.14
N ASN A 31 6.28 4.41 -9.27
CA ASN A 31 7.42 5.23 -9.60
C ASN A 31 8.51 4.37 -10.27
N PRO A 32 9.18 4.84 -11.34
CA PRO A 32 10.31 4.13 -11.90
C PRO A 32 11.43 4.00 -10.87
N ILE A 33 11.98 2.79 -10.73
CA ILE A 33 13.16 2.55 -9.90
C ILE A 33 14.40 2.92 -10.71
N SER A 34 15.20 3.86 -10.20
CA SER A 34 16.45 4.31 -10.82
C SER A 34 17.49 4.63 -9.74
N HIS A 35 18.75 4.67 -10.14
CA HIS A 35 19.84 5.05 -9.23
C HIS A 35 19.65 6.45 -8.61
N ASP A 36 19.04 7.37 -9.37
CA ASP A 36 18.86 8.77 -8.98
C ASP A 36 17.54 9.05 -8.25
N MET A 37 16.69 8.03 -8.08
CA MET A 37 15.40 8.22 -7.41
C MET A 37 15.59 8.69 -5.95
N PRO A 38 14.65 9.48 -5.42
CA PRO A 38 14.61 9.75 -4.00
C PRO A 38 14.37 8.47 -3.20
N VAL A 39 15.10 8.30 -2.10
CA VAL A 39 14.91 7.21 -1.15
C VAL A 39 14.65 7.78 0.24
N TYR A 40 14.01 7.01 1.11
CA TYR A 40 13.84 7.38 2.51
C TYR A 40 15.22 7.64 3.14
N PRO A 41 15.39 8.69 3.97
CA PRO A 41 16.69 9.01 4.56
C PRO A 41 17.28 7.86 5.38
N GLY A 42 18.48 7.42 5.01
CA GLY A 42 19.17 6.29 5.63
C GLY A 42 19.06 4.98 4.85
N GLU A 43 18.16 4.88 3.87
CA GLU A 43 18.12 3.72 2.99
C GLU A 43 19.17 3.78 1.88
N PRO A 44 19.66 2.62 1.43
CA PRO A 44 20.58 2.56 0.29
C PRO A 44 19.86 2.90 -1.01
N LYS A 45 20.58 3.56 -1.92
CA LYS A 45 20.10 3.79 -3.27
C LYS A 45 20.09 2.49 -4.08
N PRO A 46 19.16 2.35 -5.04
CA PRO A 46 19.18 1.24 -5.99
C PRO A 46 20.48 1.19 -6.78
N GLU A 47 21.01 -0.01 -7.00
CA GLU A 47 22.17 -0.22 -7.86
C GLU A 47 21.87 -1.23 -8.95
N PHE A 48 22.34 -0.94 -10.19
CA PHE A 48 22.16 -1.77 -11.37
C PHE A 48 23.52 -2.12 -11.94
N HIS A 49 23.92 -3.40 -11.86
CA HIS A 49 25.22 -3.87 -12.31
C HIS A 49 25.06 -4.79 -13.53
N PRO A 50 25.38 -4.31 -14.76
CA PRO A 50 25.42 -5.19 -15.93
C PRO A 50 26.44 -6.31 -15.73
N ILE A 51 25.98 -7.59 -15.71
CA ILE A 51 26.85 -8.77 -15.56
C ILE A 51 27.23 -9.34 -16.91
N PHE A 52 26.25 -9.39 -17.84
CA PHE A 52 26.47 -9.79 -19.23
C PHE A 52 26.00 -8.70 -20.18
N SER A 53 26.64 -8.63 -21.34
CA SER A 53 26.35 -7.64 -22.39
C SER A 53 26.17 -8.29 -23.74
N MET A 54 25.23 -7.79 -24.56
CA MET A 54 24.92 -8.32 -25.89
C MET A 54 26.15 -8.40 -26.80
N GLY A 55 27.05 -7.42 -26.68
CA GLY A 55 28.28 -7.36 -27.53
C GLY A 55 29.24 -8.51 -27.25
N LYS A 56 29.43 -8.87 -25.99
CA LYS A 56 30.39 -9.90 -25.53
C LYS A 56 29.72 -11.27 -25.36
N ASP A 57 28.59 -11.29 -24.67
CA ASP A 57 28.00 -12.52 -24.11
C ASP A 57 26.77 -12.98 -24.90
N LYS A 58 26.31 -12.19 -25.91
CA LYS A 58 25.10 -12.43 -26.72
C LYS A 58 23.79 -12.42 -25.93
N VAL A 59 23.84 -11.89 -24.70
CA VAL A 59 22.70 -11.69 -23.80
C VAL A 59 22.99 -10.53 -22.87
N ASN A 60 21.97 -9.79 -22.47
CA ASN A 60 22.08 -8.80 -21.39
C ASN A 60 21.54 -9.38 -20.10
N VAL A 61 22.30 -9.31 -19.00
CA VAL A 61 21.85 -9.64 -17.65
C VAL A 61 22.33 -8.55 -16.71
N THR A 62 21.41 -8.03 -15.89
CA THR A 62 21.71 -7.00 -14.90
C THR A 62 21.41 -7.54 -13.51
N GLN A 63 22.37 -7.44 -12.60
CA GLN A 63 22.15 -7.64 -11.18
C GLN A 63 21.49 -6.39 -10.61
N LEU A 64 20.45 -6.58 -9.78
CA LEU A 64 19.77 -5.52 -9.06
C LEU A 64 20.13 -5.59 -7.58
N VAL A 65 20.48 -4.47 -6.97
CA VAL A 65 20.60 -4.31 -5.52
C VAL A 65 19.56 -3.29 -5.09
N LEU A 66 18.57 -3.75 -4.32
CA LEU A 66 17.42 -2.97 -3.89
C LEU A 66 17.17 -3.21 -2.40
N ALA A 67 16.74 -2.19 -1.67
CA ALA A 67 16.09 -2.39 -0.37
C ALA A 67 14.68 -2.94 -0.58
N SER A 68 14.13 -3.64 0.41
CA SER A 68 12.75 -4.15 0.39
C SER A 68 11.71 -3.04 0.25
N HIS A 69 12.04 -1.83 0.71
CA HIS A 69 11.18 -0.64 0.66
C HIS A 69 11.57 0.35 -0.45
N THR A 70 12.24 -0.13 -1.50
CA THR A 70 12.64 0.71 -2.64
C THR A 70 11.44 1.12 -3.49
N GLY A 71 11.21 2.43 -3.65
CA GLY A 71 10.22 3.00 -4.56
C GLY A 71 8.78 2.73 -4.13
N THR A 72 7.93 2.35 -5.09
CA THR A 72 6.57 1.89 -4.76
C THR A 72 6.65 0.47 -4.21
N HIS A 73 6.22 0.26 -2.98
CA HIS A 73 6.41 -1.01 -2.27
C HIS A 73 5.26 -1.34 -1.34
N VAL A 74 5.27 -2.56 -0.80
CA VAL A 74 4.38 -3.01 0.27
C VAL A 74 5.18 -3.41 1.49
N ASP A 75 4.57 -3.21 2.67
CA ASP A 75 5.12 -3.66 3.94
C ASP A 75 4.48 -4.96 4.39
N ALA A 76 5.33 -5.83 4.94
CA ALA A 76 4.89 -7.01 5.66
C ALA A 76 4.80 -6.74 7.17
N PRO A 77 4.00 -7.50 7.94
CA PRO A 77 3.96 -7.42 9.39
C PRO A 77 5.34 -7.44 10.05
N LYS A 78 6.26 -8.23 9.49
CA LYS A 78 7.65 -8.34 9.95
C LYS A 78 8.41 -7.01 9.98
N HIS A 79 7.96 -5.99 9.23
CA HIS A 79 8.62 -4.68 9.20
C HIS A 79 8.56 -3.96 10.56
N PHE A 80 7.40 -3.98 11.22
CA PHE A 80 7.18 -3.25 12.48
C PHE A 80 6.75 -4.13 13.66
N ILE A 81 6.30 -5.36 13.43
CA ILE A 81 5.88 -6.23 14.53
C ILE A 81 7.09 -6.99 15.09
N PRO A 82 7.49 -6.73 16.35
CA PRO A 82 8.72 -7.25 16.92
C PRO A 82 8.56 -8.70 17.41
N THR A 83 8.17 -9.62 16.54
CA THR A 83 8.07 -11.04 16.86
C THR A 83 8.71 -11.87 15.77
N ASP A 84 9.37 -12.98 16.17
CA ASP A 84 9.95 -13.94 15.24
C ASP A 84 8.89 -14.68 14.41
N THR A 85 7.62 -14.53 14.78
CA THR A 85 6.46 -15.16 14.13
C THR A 85 5.65 -14.19 13.27
N ALA A 86 6.09 -12.94 13.13
CA ALA A 86 5.41 -11.99 12.26
C ALA A 86 5.53 -12.41 10.79
N ASP A 87 4.43 -12.33 10.07
CA ASP A 87 4.36 -12.71 8.65
C ASP A 87 5.36 -11.89 7.82
N ALA A 88 6.16 -12.59 7.02
CA ALA A 88 6.99 -12.00 5.99
C ALA A 88 6.17 -11.76 4.71
N VAL A 89 6.72 -11.03 3.74
CA VAL A 89 5.98 -10.64 2.53
C VAL A 89 5.44 -11.84 1.73
N ASN A 90 6.15 -12.97 1.74
CA ASN A 90 5.72 -14.20 1.09
C ASN A 90 4.55 -14.92 1.80
N ASP A 91 4.27 -14.58 3.05
CA ASP A 91 3.22 -15.20 3.86
C ASP A 91 1.90 -14.43 3.79
N ILE A 92 1.92 -13.19 3.28
CA ILE A 92 0.73 -12.35 3.18
C ILE A 92 -0.22 -12.90 2.11
N PRO A 93 -1.52 -13.10 2.42
CA PRO A 93 -2.50 -13.49 1.42
C PRO A 93 -2.62 -12.47 0.29
N LEU A 94 -2.44 -12.88 -0.97
CA LEU A 94 -2.44 -11.97 -2.13
C LEU A 94 -3.74 -11.17 -2.29
N GLY A 95 -4.88 -11.71 -1.83
CA GLY A 95 -6.16 -10.99 -1.81
C GLY A 95 -6.16 -9.71 -0.97
N LYS A 96 -5.14 -9.49 -0.14
CA LYS A 96 -4.92 -8.26 0.60
C LYS A 96 -4.67 -7.09 -0.36
N PHE A 97 -3.96 -7.34 -1.45
CA PHE A 97 -3.49 -6.36 -2.42
C PHE A 97 -4.23 -6.41 -3.77
N ILE A 98 -5.37 -7.13 -3.82
CA ILE A 98 -6.22 -7.21 -5.01
C ILE A 98 -7.65 -6.89 -4.61
N GLY A 99 -8.32 -6.00 -5.34
CA GLY A 99 -9.74 -5.73 -5.14
C GLY A 99 -10.18 -4.32 -5.49
N GLU A 100 -11.43 -4.04 -5.16
CA GLU A 100 -11.97 -2.69 -5.30
C GLU A 100 -11.19 -1.72 -4.42
N CYS A 101 -10.94 -0.53 -4.95
CA CYS A 101 -10.27 0.55 -4.24
C CYS A 101 -10.97 1.88 -4.48
N VAL A 102 -10.80 2.79 -3.54
CA VAL A 102 -11.23 4.20 -3.64
C VAL A 102 -10.05 5.11 -3.36
N THR A 103 -9.93 6.20 -4.14
CA THR A 103 -8.87 7.18 -3.95
C THR A 103 -9.44 8.43 -3.27
N LEU A 104 -8.88 8.77 -2.10
CA LEU A 104 -9.24 9.93 -1.30
C LEU A 104 -8.25 11.07 -1.57
N ASP A 105 -8.74 12.31 -1.61
CA ASP A 105 -7.93 13.52 -1.77
C ASP A 105 -7.60 14.15 -0.42
N MET A 106 -6.32 14.20 -0.09
CA MET A 106 -5.81 14.89 1.09
C MET A 106 -4.81 16.01 0.70
N SER A 107 -4.72 16.34 -0.59
CA SER A 107 -3.73 17.28 -1.10
C SER A 107 -4.00 18.74 -0.68
N ASP A 108 -5.26 19.07 -0.39
CA ASP A 108 -5.67 20.38 0.12
C ASP A 108 -5.18 20.66 1.55
N ARG A 109 -4.80 19.63 2.30
CA ARG A 109 -4.20 19.75 3.64
C ARG A 109 -2.74 20.22 3.59
N GLY A 110 -2.10 20.11 2.42
CA GLY A 110 -0.70 20.46 2.20
C GLY A 110 0.27 19.32 2.54
N VAL A 111 1.43 19.35 1.88
CA VAL A 111 2.50 18.37 2.11
C VAL A 111 3.05 18.52 3.54
N GLY A 112 3.30 17.38 4.20
CA GLY A 112 3.74 17.33 5.60
C GLY A 112 2.60 17.25 6.61
N HIS A 113 1.34 17.25 6.16
CA HIS A 113 0.18 17.09 7.02
C HIS A 113 0.10 15.68 7.62
N GLY A 114 -0.19 15.60 8.92
CA GLY A 114 -0.59 14.36 9.61
C GLY A 114 -2.09 14.13 9.41
N ILE A 115 -2.45 13.18 8.57
CA ILE A 115 -3.83 12.84 8.27
C ILE A 115 -4.47 12.18 9.48
N THR A 116 -5.59 12.72 9.94
CA THR A 116 -6.31 12.29 11.15
C THR A 116 -7.54 11.44 10.81
N ASP A 117 -8.16 10.83 11.82
CA ASP A 117 -9.49 10.23 11.72
C ASP A 117 -10.55 11.20 11.21
N SER A 118 -10.51 12.46 11.71
CA SER A 118 -11.46 13.50 11.27
C SER A 118 -11.33 13.83 9.78
N ASP A 119 -10.12 13.78 9.23
CA ASP A 119 -9.90 13.96 7.78
C ASP A 119 -10.50 12.81 6.99
N LEU A 120 -10.39 11.57 7.51
CA LEU A 120 -10.96 10.38 6.86
C LEU A 120 -12.48 10.30 6.98
N ASP A 121 -13.06 10.82 8.07
CA ASP A 121 -14.52 10.83 8.27
C ASP A 121 -15.27 11.56 7.16
N GLU A 122 -14.64 12.56 6.54
CA GLU A 122 -15.21 13.27 5.37
C GLU A 122 -15.49 12.32 4.20
N TYR A 123 -14.84 11.15 4.16
CA TYR A 123 -14.94 10.15 3.10
C TYR A 123 -15.60 8.85 3.53
N SER A 124 -16.20 8.79 4.73
CA SER A 124 -16.76 7.56 5.30
C SER A 124 -17.79 6.88 4.40
N GLU A 125 -18.63 7.66 3.71
CA GLU A 125 -19.63 7.17 2.75
C GLU A 125 -19.01 6.52 1.49
N MET A 126 -17.75 6.80 1.21
CA MET A 126 -17.03 6.25 0.04
C MET A 126 -16.37 4.91 0.34
N VAL A 127 -16.10 4.60 1.63
CA VAL A 127 -15.39 3.40 2.05
C VAL A 127 -16.38 2.29 2.38
N ARG A 128 -16.28 1.15 1.70
CA ARG A 128 -17.16 0.00 1.88
C ARG A 128 -16.55 -1.04 2.79
N GLN A 129 -17.33 -1.54 3.73
CA GLN A 129 -16.93 -2.62 4.65
C GLN A 129 -17.33 -4.02 4.13
N GLU A 130 -18.23 -4.07 3.14
CA GLU A 130 -18.75 -5.32 2.60
C GLU A 130 -17.71 -6.02 1.69
N GLY A 131 -17.86 -7.32 1.52
CA GLY A 131 -17.03 -8.09 0.57
C GLY A 131 -15.58 -8.36 1.03
N GLY A 132 -15.23 -8.04 2.27
CA GLY A 132 -13.87 -8.22 2.82
C GLY A 132 -13.06 -6.92 2.92
N GLY A 133 -13.75 -5.79 2.81
CA GLY A 133 -13.19 -4.44 2.94
C GLY A 133 -12.58 -3.88 1.65
N ASP A 134 -12.60 -2.58 1.54
CA ASP A 134 -11.97 -1.85 0.43
C ASP A 134 -10.45 -1.76 0.57
N ILE A 135 -9.80 -1.43 -0.53
CA ILE A 135 -8.48 -0.83 -0.54
C ILE A 135 -8.69 0.70 -0.58
N VAL A 136 -8.10 1.41 0.34
CA VAL A 136 -8.13 2.87 0.37
C VAL A 136 -6.81 3.40 -0.17
N LEU A 137 -6.83 4.30 -1.13
CA LEU A 137 -5.65 4.99 -1.64
C LEU A 137 -5.76 6.46 -1.27
N VAL A 138 -4.69 7.03 -0.74
CA VAL A 138 -4.62 8.43 -0.32
C VAL A 138 -3.66 9.19 -1.22
N TYR A 139 -4.18 10.20 -1.90
CA TYR A 139 -3.37 11.19 -2.61
C TYR A 139 -3.17 12.40 -1.70
N SER A 140 -1.94 12.60 -1.24
CA SER A 140 -1.56 13.67 -0.33
C SER A 140 -0.84 14.84 -1.01
N GLY A 141 -0.49 14.68 -2.30
CA GLY A 141 0.33 15.64 -3.04
C GLY A 141 1.84 15.51 -2.77
N THR A 142 2.27 14.62 -1.88
CA THR A 142 3.69 14.36 -1.61
C THR A 142 4.43 13.92 -2.86
N SER A 143 3.83 13.03 -3.64
CA SER A 143 4.41 12.50 -4.87
C SER A 143 4.61 13.55 -5.98
N ASP A 144 3.89 14.65 -5.97
CA ASP A 144 4.11 15.77 -6.90
C ASP A 144 5.45 16.47 -6.66
N GLN A 145 6.03 16.33 -5.46
CA GLN A 145 7.33 16.86 -5.07
C GLN A 145 8.47 15.84 -5.28
N TRP A 146 8.17 14.61 -5.66
CA TRP A 146 9.12 13.53 -5.84
C TRP A 146 10.20 13.88 -6.86
N GLY A 147 11.46 13.91 -6.43
CA GLY A 147 12.59 14.28 -7.26
C GLY A 147 12.72 15.78 -7.60
N LYS A 148 11.82 16.63 -7.10
CA LYS A 148 11.83 18.08 -7.33
C LYS A 148 12.26 18.87 -6.10
N ASN A 149 11.94 18.36 -4.91
CA ASN A 149 12.22 19.00 -3.63
C ASN A 149 12.85 17.98 -2.68
N GLU A 150 14.08 18.21 -2.28
CA GLU A 150 14.82 17.33 -1.34
C GLU A 150 14.18 17.30 0.05
N ASP A 151 13.56 18.40 0.48
CA ASP A 151 12.93 18.50 1.80
C ASP A 151 11.74 17.54 1.96
N VAL A 152 11.12 17.14 0.85
CA VAL A 152 9.97 16.20 0.89
C VAL A 152 10.34 14.83 1.47
N ARG A 153 11.62 14.45 1.45
CA ARG A 153 12.10 13.19 2.06
C ARG A 153 12.02 13.18 3.59
N THR A 154 11.87 14.33 4.22
CA THR A 154 11.74 14.49 5.67
C THR A 154 10.47 15.22 6.07
N ASN A 155 9.78 15.85 5.10
CA ASN A 155 8.56 16.61 5.32
C ASN A 155 7.49 16.14 4.32
N PHE A 156 7.04 14.92 4.47
CA PHE A 156 5.98 14.30 3.67
C PHE A 156 4.72 14.09 4.51
N SER A 157 3.58 13.95 3.85
CA SER A 157 2.31 13.63 4.53
C SER A 157 2.31 12.19 5.02
N TYR A 158 1.68 11.94 6.15
CA TYR A 158 1.64 10.67 6.86
C TYR A 158 0.28 10.46 7.54
N LEU A 159 0.03 9.28 8.08
CA LEU A 159 -1.17 9.01 8.88
C LEU A 159 -0.87 9.16 10.37
N GLU A 160 -1.73 9.90 11.08
CA GLU A 160 -1.72 9.86 12.54
C GLU A 160 -2.26 8.51 13.06
N PRO A 161 -1.90 8.08 14.27
CA PRO A 161 -2.42 6.84 14.86
C PRO A 161 -3.95 6.78 14.94
N SER A 162 -4.62 7.93 14.98
CA SER A 162 -6.09 8.02 14.94
C SER A 162 -6.64 7.62 13.57
N ALA A 163 -6.01 8.06 12.48
CA ALA A 163 -6.37 7.62 11.13
C ALA A 163 -6.17 6.11 10.93
N ALA A 164 -5.07 5.56 11.46
CA ALA A 164 -4.85 4.11 11.42
C ALA A 164 -5.94 3.34 12.17
N GLN A 165 -6.39 3.84 13.34
CA GLN A 165 -7.51 3.25 14.06
C GLN A 165 -8.81 3.34 13.26
N TRP A 166 -9.09 4.48 12.63
CA TRP A 166 -10.26 4.67 11.78
C TRP A 166 -10.30 3.63 10.64
N LEU A 167 -9.19 3.41 9.94
CA LEU A 167 -9.08 2.42 8.88
C LEU A 167 -9.37 0.99 9.37
N VAL A 168 -8.88 0.64 10.56
CA VAL A 168 -9.15 -0.65 11.21
C VAL A 168 -10.63 -0.80 11.53
N ASP A 169 -11.24 0.22 12.14
CA ASP A 169 -12.65 0.22 12.57
C ASP A 169 -13.62 0.16 11.38
N HIS A 170 -13.22 0.74 10.25
CA HIS A 170 -13.97 0.69 8.98
C HIS A 170 -13.68 -0.57 8.14
N GLY A 171 -12.89 -1.52 8.66
CA GLY A 171 -12.64 -2.80 8.00
C GLY A 171 -11.87 -2.68 6.70
N VAL A 172 -11.07 -1.63 6.53
CA VAL A 172 -10.18 -1.44 5.37
C VAL A 172 -9.17 -2.57 5.35
N LYS A 173 -9.03 -3.24 4.21
CA LYS A 173 -8.11 -4.38 4.09
C LYS A 173 -6.69 -3.99 3.69
N CYS A 174 -6.54 -2.83 3.04
CA CYS A 174 -5.26 -2.29 2.60
C CYS A 174 -5.35 -0.78 2.46
N ILE A 175 -4.32 -0.08 2.88
CA ILE A 175 -4.14 1.37 2.69
C ILE A 175 -2.94 1.62 1.79
N GLY A 176 -3.07 2.56 0.84
CA GLY A 176 -1.97 3.04 0.02
C GLY A 176 -1.81 4.54 0.13
N ILE A 177 -0.59 5.05 0.07
CA ILE A 177 -0.29 6.49 0.09
C ILE A 177 0.78 6.85 -0.94
N ASP A 178 0.70 8.06 -1.46
CA ASP A 178 1.68 8.65 -2.38
C ASP A 178 2.88 9.28 -1.65
N SER A 179 3.17 8.79 -0.45
CA SER A 179 4.20 9.30 0.45
C SER A 179 5.32 8.28 0.67
N PHE A 180 6.44 8.72 1.26
CA PHE A 180 7.59 7.85 1.56
C PHE A 180 7.31 6.87 2.69
N SER A 181 6.39 7.21 3.60
CA SER A 181 6.00 6.36 4.71
C SER A 181 4.59 6.71 5.20
N MET A 182 3.90 5.72 5.79
CA MET A 182 2.69 5.93 6.58
C MET A 182 2.98 6.64 7.91
N GLU A 183 4.23 6.59 8.37
CA GLU A 183 4.65 7.17 9.64
C GLU A 183 5.30 8.54 9.44
N LYS A 184 5.18 9.43 10.42
CA LYS A 184 5.91 10.70 10.45
C LYS A 184 7.43 10.47 10.43
N TYR A 185 8.15 11.21 9.60
CA TYR A 185 9.61 11.14 9.57
C TYR A 185 10.22 11.40 10.96
N GLY A 186 11.20 10.58 11.34
CA GLY A 186 11.90 10.69 12.61
C GLY A 186 11.11 10.18 13.82
N PHE A 187 9.90 9.66 13.64
CA PHE A 187 9.11 9.10 14.73
C PHE A 187 9.58 7.66 15.04
N GLN A 188 10.13 7.45 16.23
CA GLN A 188 10.86 6.22 16.56
C GLN A 188 10.00 5.00 16.92
N ARG A 189 8.67 5.15 17.08
CA ARG A 189 7.82 4.09 17.63
C ARG A 189 6.98 3.34 16.61
N GLY A 190 6.84 3.82 15.40
CA GLY A 190 6.06 3.16 14.34
C GLY A 190 4.61 2.85 14.72
N LEU A 191 3.94 3.72 15.49
CA LEU A 191 2.61 3.47 16.04
C LEU A 191 1.54 3.25 14.97
N THR A 192 1.65 3.95 13.85
CA THR A 192 0.74 3.82 12.70
C THR A 192 0.93 2.49 12.00
N HIS A 193 2.18 2.13 11.68
CA HIS A 193 2.51 0.84 11.08
C HIS A 193 2.12 -0.33 11.98
N GLU A 194 2.53 -0.29 13.25
CA GLU A 194 2.19 -1.34 14.21
C GLU A 194 0.69 -1.56 14.31
N LYS A 195 -0.10 -0.47 14.38
CA LYS A 195 -1.55 -0.55 14.43
C LYS A 195 -2.16 -1.16 13.17
N LEU A 196 -1.75 -0.73 11.99
CA LEU A 196 -2.25 -1.25 10.72
C LEU A 196 -1.87 -2.73 10.54
N LEU A 197 -0.59 -3.04 10.65
CA LEU A 197 -0.06 -4.38 10.39
C LEU A 197 -0.55 -5.42 11.41
N SER A 198 -0.62 -5.07 12.71
CA SER A 198 -1.13 -5.98 13.76
C SER A 198 -2.62 -6.28 13.62
N ASN A 199 -3.39 -5.40 12.96
CA ASN A 199 -4.80 -5.63 12.63
C ASN A 199 -5.00 -6.18 11.22
N GLY A 200 -3.92 -6.58 10.55
CA GLY A 200 -3.95 -7.22 9.25
C GLY A 200 -4.33 -6.27 8.10
N VAL A 201 -4.18 -4.97 8.26
CA VAL A 201 -4.30 -3.99 7.16
C VAL A 201 -2.99 -4.00 6.36
N GLY A 202 -3.07 -4.23 5.05
CA GLY A 202 -1.91 -4.14 4.16
C GLY A 202 -1.49 -2.69 3.95
N ILE A 203 -0.20 -2.47 3.68
CA ILE A 203 0.36 -1.14 3.46
C ILE A 203 0.99 -1.08 2.08
N ILE A 204 0.75 0.00 1.33
CA ILE A 204 1.40 0.34 0.05
C ILE A 204 1.93 1.77 0.18
N GLU A 205 3.22 1.97 -0.04
CA GLU A 205 3.88 3.27 0.05
C GLU A 205 4.53 3.67 -1.28
N GLY A 206 4.86 4.95 -1.42
CA GLY A 206 5.55 5.46 -2.60
C GLY A 206 4.75 5.39 -3.91
N ILE A 207 3.42 5.50 -3.85
CA ILE A 207 2.56 5.56 -5.05
C ILE A 207 2.88 6.83 -5.85
N SER A 208 2.88 6.73 -7.18
CA SER A 208 3.21 7.86 -8.04
C SER A 208 2.12 8.94 -8.08
N SER A 209 2.50 10.15 -8.50
CA SER A 209 1.60 11.31 -8.64
C SER A 209 0.45 11.11 -9.64
N LYS A 210 0.48 10.05 -10.44
CA LYS A 210 -0.66 9.67 -11.29
C LYS A 210 -1.90 9.33 -10.47
N LEU A 211 -1.75 9.01 -9.19
CA LEU A 211 -2.87 8.73 -8.29
C LEU A 211 -3.90 9.85 -8.25
N LYS A 212 -3.48 11.11 -8.43
CA LYS A 212 -4.38 12.28 -8.49
C LYS A 212 -5.47 12.20 -9.56
N GLU A 213 -5.22 11.48 -10.66
CA GLU A 213 -6.19 11.34 -11.75
C GLU A 213 -7.40 10.48 -11.34
N PHE A 214 -7.28 9.77 -10.22
CA PHE A 214 -8.26 8.80 -9.72
C PHE A 214 -8.94 9.24 -8.42
N VAL A 215 -8.67 10.44 -7.94
CA VAL A 215 -9.35 11.03 -6.79
C VAL A 215 -10.87 10.98 -6.98
N GLY A 216 -11.58 10.53 -5.94
CA GLY A 216 -13.02 10.37 -5.93
C GLY A 216 -13.54 9.19 -6.76
N LYS A 217 -12.68 8.41 -7.39
CA LYS A 217 -13.06 7.28 -8.24
C LYS A 217 -12.92 5.95 -7.51
N ARG A 218 -13.83 5.04 -7.85
CA ARG A 218 -13.75 3.63 -7.47
C ARG A 218 -13.21 2.83 -8.64
N MET A 219 -12.13 2.10 -8.41
CA MET A 219 -11.37 1.35 -9.40
C MET A 219 -11.13 -0.08 -8.89
N PHE A 220 -10.47 -0.91 -9.68
CA PHE A 220 -9.98 -2.22 -9.24
C PHE A 220 -8.45 -2.21 -9.24
N LEU A 221 -7.84 -2.48 -8.07
CA LEU A 221 -6.39 -2.52 -7.89
C LEU A 221 -5.86 -3.94 -7.98
N VAL A 222 -4.70 -4.09 -8.64
CA VAL A 222 -3.80 -5.24 -8.54
C VAL A 222 -2.42 -4.73 -8.18
N CYS A 223 -1.92 -5.14 -6.99
CA CYS A 223 -0.64 -4.67 -6.44
C CYS A 223 0.07 -5.83 -5.74
N LEU A 224 0.72 -6.70 -6.50
CA LEU A 224 1.29 -7.94 -5.98
C LEU A 224 2.79 -7.81 -5.65
N PRO A 225 3.22 -8.20 -4.43
CA PRO A 225 4.62 -8.28 -4.08
C PRO A 225 5.34 -9.45 -4.75
N LEU A 226 6.65 -9.37 -4.83
CA LEU A 226 7.50 -10.52 -5.13
C LEU A 226 7.44 -11.54 -3.96
N PRO A 227 7.50 -12.84 -4.21
CA PRO A 227 7.47 -13.86 -3.17
C PRO A 227 8.84 -14.02 -2.47
N LEU A 228 9.32 -12.92 -1.89
CA LEU A 228 10.62 -12.87 -1.21
C LEU A 228 10.51 -13.53 0.17
N LYS A 229 11.09 -14.72 0.33
CA LYS A 229 10.95 -15.51 1.55
C LYS A 229 11.65 -14.86 2.74
N GLY A 230 10.87 -14.61 3.78
CA GLY A 230 11.38 -14.10 5.06
C GLY A 230 11.75 -12.60 5.07
N VAL A 231 11.37 -11.85 4.03
CA VAL A 231 11.65 -10.41 3.86
C VAL A 231 10.47 -9.56 4.38
N ASP A 232 10.77 -8.39 4.86
CA ASP A 232 9.89 -7.45 5.55
C ASP A 232 9.07 -6.54 4.63
N GLY A 233 9.33 -6.56 3.33
CA GLY A 233 8.62 -5.78 2.32
C GLY A 233 9.00 -6.20 0.91
N SER A 234 8.43 -5.57 -0.11
CA SER A 234 8.76 -5.82 -1.51
C SER A 234 8.38 -4.66 -2.39
N PRO A 235 9.26 -4.23 -3.32
CA PRO A 235 8.83 -3.40 -4.44
C PRO A 235 7.67 -4.04 -5.19
N VAL A 236 6.73 -3.19 -5.63
CA VAL A 236 5.52 -3.60 -6.34
C VAL A 236 5.25 -2.71 -7.54
N ARG A 237 4.36 -3.17 -8.43
CA ARG A 237 3.85 -2.38 -9.55
C ARG A 237 2.32 -2.31 -9.46
N PRO A 238 1.76 -1.32 -8.72
CA PRO A 238 0.31 -1.18 -8.58
C PRO A 238 -0.31 -0.77 -9.90
N VAL A 239 -1.34 -1.49 -10.31
CA VAL A 239 -2.08 -1.25 -11.55
C VAL A 239 -3.57 -1.10 -11.24
N LEU A 240 -4.17 0.01 -11.69
CA LEU A 240 -5.60 0.23 -11.63
C LEU A 240 -6.27 -0.20 -12.94
N PHE A 241 -7.48 -0.74 -12.80
CA PHE A 241 -8.37 -1.10 -13.90
C PHE A 241 -9.71 -0.39 -13.75
N ASP A 242 -10.29 0.05 -14.87
CA ASP A 242 -11.67 0.52 -14.88
C ASP A 242 -12.62 -0.66 -14.55
N MET A 243 -13.61 -0.40 -13.70
CA MET A 243 -14.70 -1.34 -13.39
C MET A 243 -15.84 -1.10 -14.38
N LEU A 244 -16.50 -2.19 -14.85
CA LEU A 244 -17.58 -2.18 -15.82
C LEU A 244 -18.93 -2.39 -15.15
#